data_ecd090700610a404b361487a37467221
#
_entry.id   ecd090700610a404b361487a37467221
#
_cell.length_a   1.000
_cell.length_b   1.000
_cell.length_c   1.000
_cell.angle_alpha   90.00
_cell.angle_beta   90.00
_cell.angle_gamma   90.00
#
_symmetry.space_group_name_H-M   'P 1'
#
loop_
_entity.id
_entity.type
_entity.pdbx_description
1 polymer ?
#
loop_
_entity_poly.entity_id
_entity_poly.type
_entity_poly.pdbx_seq_one_letter_code
_entity_poly.pdbx_strand_id
1 'polypeptide(L)'
;MNNEKNDKYKYSPADFKSDQEVKWCPGCGNHAILTSVVRALPQVAEALHYKHERFTFVSGIGCSSRFPYYMNTFGFHGIHGRAPAIATGVKVANPKLSVWQVTGDGDALAIGGNHFIHAVRRNIDINILLFNNEIYGLTKGQYSPTSKLGKVTKTSPFGTIEHPFNPGELVLGARGTFFARTIDVELNLTQECLVAAAKHDGTSVVEVLQNCVIFNDKTHADFALNKEVREENTITLRHGERIIFGRNRDKGLVQIGMKLMVVRIGEGGVTEEDILIHNAHEPNPGVHMMLVNMRYPNYPVALGVIRDVPDHTYDDNIVDQLEEIRAKSNIHCVDDLLRSGETWEIR
;
A
#
# COMPACT_ATOMS: atom_id res chain seq x y z
N MET A 1 -5.76 -29.83 25.01
CA MET A 1 -6.55 -29.86 23.76
C MET A 1 -6.55 -28.51 22.98
N ASN A 2 -5.80 -27.47 23.40
CA ASN A 2 -5.80 -26.16 22.68
C ASN A 2 -4.63 -25.94 21.70
N ASN A 3 -3.61 -26.80 21.67
CA ASN A 3 -2.43 -26.58 20.80
C ASN A 3 -2.60 -27.10 19.36
N GLU A 4 -3.40 -28.10 19.11
CA GLU A 4 -3.56 -28.64 17.74
C GLU A 4 -4.39 -27.76 16.80
N LYS A 5 -5.24 -26.86 17.35
CA LYS A 5 -6.04 -25.96 16.51
C LYS A 5 -5.23 -24.79 15.91
N ASN A 6 -4.11 -24.40 16.54
CA ASN A 6 -3.28 -23.27 16.08
C ASN A 6 -2.20 -23.67 15.07
N ASP A 7 -1.79 -24.93 15.02
CA ASP A 7 -0.74 -25.39 14.07
C ASP A 7 -1.17 -25.34 12.60
N LYS A 8 -2.47 -25.28 12.33
CA LYS A 8 -3.06 -25.25 10.99
C LYS A 8 -2.76 -23.98 10.21
N TYR A 9 -2.35 -22.90 10.87
CA TYR A 9 -2.09 -21.59 10.28
C TYR A 9 -0.63 -21.15 10.43
N LYS A 10 0.24 -22.03 10.89
CA LYS A 10 1.66 -21.80 11.03
C LYS A 10 2.38 -22.15 9.72
N TYR A 11 2.96 -21.14 9.13
CA TYR A 11 3.74 -21.24 7.91
C TYR A 11 5.12 -20.64 8.13
N SER A 12 6.06 -21.01 7.28
CA SER A 12 7.37 -20.39 7.17
C SER A 12 7.41 -19.45 5.95
N PRO A 13 8.38 -18.54 5.87
CA PRO A 13 8.57 -17.73 4.65
C PRO A 13 8.79 -18.57 3.39
N ALA A 14 9.35 -19.78 3.52
CA ALA A 14 9.59 -20.67 2.38
C ALA A 14 8.28 -21.19 1.76
N ASP A 15 7.23 -21.35 2.54
CA ASP A 15 5.92 -21.82 2.05
C ASP A 15 5.27 -20.83 1.06
N PHE A 16 5.61 -19.54 1.17
CA PHE A 16 5.10 -18.49 0.30
C PHE A 16 6.02 -18.13 -0.87
N LYS A 17 7.17 -18.77 -0.99
CA LYS A 17 8.13 -18.52 -2.07
C LYS A 17 8.01 -19.58 -3.15
N SER A 18 7.86 -19.17 -4.43
CA SER A 18 7.85 -20.08 -5.56
C SER A 18 9.27 -20.61 -5.86
N ASP A 19 9.35 -21.64 -6.69
CA ASP A 19 10.58 -22.22 -7.22
C ASP A 19 11.13 -21.44 -8.44
N GLN A 20 10.44 -20.37 -8.86
CA GLN A 20 10.84 -19.61 -10.05
C GLN A 20 12.07 -18.74 -9.77
N GLU A 21 12.99 -18.74 -10.71
CA GLU A 21 14.15 -17.86 -10.67
C GLU A 21 13.74 -16.39 -10.81
N VAL A 22 14.17 -15.56 -9.85
CA VAL A 22 13.87 -14.13 -9.85
C VAL A 22 14.67 -13.42 -10.94
N LYS A 23 14.00 -12.76 -11.88
CA LYS A 23 14.58 -12.10 -13.07
C LYS A 23 14.77 -10.58 -12.90
N TRP A 24 14.66 -10.05 -11.71
CA TRP A 24 15.00 -8.65 -11.45
C TRP A 24 16.51 -8.42 -11.51
N CYS A 25 16.90 -7.19 -11.79
CA CYS A 25 18.30 -6.80 -11.82
C CYS A 25 19.00 -7.07 -10.47
N PRO A 26 20.25 -7.50 -10.46
CA PRO A 26 21.04 -7.60 -9.21
C PRO A 26 21.06 -6.24 -8.47
N GLY A 27 20.79 -6.25 -7.18
CA GLY A 27 20.72 -5.04 -6.35
C GLY A 27 19.44 -4.22 -6.45
N CYS A 28 18.47 -4.64 -7.28
CA CYS A 28 17.17 -3.98 -7.35
C CYS A 28 16.39 -4.12 -6.03
N GLY A 29 15.79 -3.02 -5.54
CA GLY A 29 15.00 -3.00 -4.30
C GLY A 29 13.82 -3.97 -4.28
N ASN A 30 13.34 -4.42 -5.45
CA ASN A 30 12.28 -5.43 -5.53
C ASN A 30 12.61 -6.73 -4.79
N HIS A 31 13.89 -7.12 -4.71
CA HIS A 31 14.32 -8.31 -3.96
C HIS A 31 14.07 -8.16 -2.45
N ALA A 32 14.34 -6.97 -1.93
CA ALA A 32 14.11 -6.66 -0.52
C ALA A 32 12.60 -6.65 -0.20
N ILE A 33 11.80 -6.07 -1.08
CA ILE A 33 10.34 -6.05 -0.93
C ILE A 33 9.76 -7.47 -0.97
N LEU A 34 10.20 -8.31 -1.91
CA LEU A 34 9.79 -9.73 -1.95
C LEU A 34 10.14 -10.44 -0.65
N THR A 35 11.34 -10.18 -0.12
CA THR A 35 11.79 -10.74 1.16
C THR A 35 10.87 -10.30 2.31
N SER A 36 10.50 -9.02 2.35
CA SER A 36 9.59 -8.49 3.37
C SER A 36 8.20 -9.11 3.28
N VAL A 37 7.66 -9.29 2.07
CA VAL A 37 6.33 -9.92 1.86
C VAL A 37 6.34 -11.38 2.31
N VAL A 38 7.28 -12.20 1.85
CA VAL A 38 7.32 -13.62 2.24
C VAL A 38 7.56 -13.81 3.74
N ARG A 39 8.15 -12.82 4.44
CA ARG A 39 8.27 -12.81 5.90
C ARG A 39 7.02 -12.33 6.62
N ALA A 40 6.23 -11.46 6.00
CA ALA A 40 4.99 -10.93 6.57
C ALA A 40 3.85 -11.95 6.49
N LEU A 41 3.70 -12.67 5.37
CA LEU A 41 2.56 -13.56 5.14
C LEU A 41 2.36 -14.66 6.20
N PRO A 42 3.40 -15.33 6.75
CA PRO A 42 3.22 -16.25 7.87
C PRO A 42 2.57 -15.59 9.10
N GLN A 43 2.95 -14.35 9.41
CA GLN A 43 2.38 -13.59 10.53
C GLN A 43 0.93 -13.19 10.25
N VAL A 44 0.63 -12.81 9.01
CA VAL A 44 -0.75 -12.54 8.57
C VAL A 44 -1.61 -13.80 8.66
N ALA A 45 -1.10 -14.94 8.18
CA ALA A 45 -1.79 -16.22 8.23
C ALA A 45 -2.14 -16.64 9.66
N GLU A 46 -1.19 -16.50 10.59
CA GLU A 46 -1.39 -16.80 12.01
C GLU A 46 -2.37 -15.81 12.66
N ALA A 47 -2.19 -14.52 12.45
CA ALA A 47 -3.00 -13.46 13.07
C ALA A 47 -4.47 -13.50 12.63
N LEU A 48 -4.73 -13.76 11.33
CA LEU A 48 -6.08 -13.78 10.75
C LEU A 48 -6.67 -15.18 10.61
N HIS A 49 -5.95 -16.22 11.06
CA HIS A 49 -6.31 -17.61 10.89
C HIS A 49 -6.61 -17.99 9.43
N TYR A 50 -5.74 -17.51 8.53
CA TYR A 50 -5.87 -17.75 7.09
C TYR A 50 -5.03 -18.94 6.67
N LYS A 51 -5.65 -19.84 5.89
CA LYS A 51 -4.93 -20.89 5.20
C LYS A 51 -4.18 -20.29 4.00
N HIS A 52 -3.13 -20.98 3.58
CA HIS A 52 -2.27 -20.60 2.47
C HIS A 52 -3.05 -20.31 1.16
N GLU A 53 -4.07 -21.11 0.86
CA GLU A 53 -4.91 -20.98 -0.33
C GLU A 53 -5.80 -19.72 -0.35
N ARG A 54 -5.87 -18.95 0.73
CA ARG A 54 -6.60 -17.67 0.75
C ARG A 54 -5.82 -16.51 0.14
N PHE A 55 -4.50 -16.62 0.05
CA PHE A 55 -3.68 -15.54 -0.47
C PHE A 55 -3.69 -15.52 -1.99
N THR A 56 -3.99 -14.36 -2.56
CA THR A 56 -4.03 -14.15 -4.00
C THR A 56 -3.33 -12.86 -4.37
N PHE A 57 -2.37 -12.93 -5.30
CA PHE A 57 -1.62 -11.78 -5.79
C PHE A 57 -2.08 -11.39 -7.19
N VAL A 58 -2.44 -10.12 -7.36
CA VAL A 58 -2.87 -9.54 -8.64
C VAL A 58 -1.89 -8.45 -9.03
N SER A 59 -1.39 -8.46 -10.26
CA SER A 59 -0.46 -7.43 -10.73
C SER A 59 -0.86 -6.80 -12.06
N GLY A 60 -0.42 -5.56 -12.27
CA GLY A 60 -0.51 -4.87 -13.56
C GLY A 60 0.72 -5.16 -14.44
N ILE A 61 1.37 -4.12 -14.98
CA ILE A 61 2.55 -4.23 -15.83
C ILE A 61 3.68 -3.34 -15.30
N GLY A 62 4.87 -3.90 -15.25
CA GLY A 62 6.11 -3.27 -14.81
C GLY A 62 7.07 -4.29 -14.20
N CYS A 63 8.22 -3.84 -13.71
CA CYS A 63 9.18 -4.73 -13.04
C CYS A 63 8.56 -5.36 -11.78
N SER A 64 7.84 -4.57 -10.97
CA SER A 64 7.12 -5.04 -9.78
C SER A 64 6.06 -6.10 -10.12
N SER A 65 5.44 -6.00 -11.29
CA SER A 65 4.32 -6.85 -11.71
C SER A 65 4.70 -8.31 -12.01
N ARG A 66 6.00 -8.62 -12.01
CA ARG A 66 6.49 -10.02 -12.01
C ARG A 66 6.25 -10.73 -10.67
N PHE A 67 5.82 -10.02 -9.65
CA PHE A 67 5.68 -10.51 -8.29
C PHE A 67 4.87 -11.81 -8.17
N PRO A 68 3.70 -11.99 -8.83
CA PRO A 68 2.93 -13.23 -8.76
C PRO A 68 3.71 -14.48 -9.19
N TYR A 69 4.68 -14.37 -10.08
CA TYR A 69 5.52 -15.52 -10.48
C TYR A 69 6.46 -16.00 -9.37
N TYR A 70 6.80 -15.11 -8.43
CA TYR A 70 7.75 -15.40 -7.36
C TYR A 70 7.07 -15.79 -6.05
N MET A 71 5.73 -15.78 -6.03
CA MET A 71 4.91 -16.19 -4.89
C MET A 71 4.34 -17.59 -5.13
N ASN A 72 4.43 -18.42 -4.10
CA ASN A 72 3.74 -19.72 -4.07
C ASN A 72 2.30 -19.50 -3.54
N THR A 73 1.49 -18.76 -4.29
CA THR A 73 0.09 -18.43 -3.97
C THR A 73 -0.71 -18.42 -5.28
N PHE A 74 -2.03 -18.30 -5.20
CA PHE A 74 -2.79 -17.97 -6.39
C PHE A 74 -2.44 -16.57 -6.89
N GLY A 75 -2.49 -16.34 -8.20
CA GLY A 75 -2.15 -15.03 -8.74
C GLY A 75 -2.58 -14.81 -10.17
N PHE A 76 -2.66 -13.53 -10.54
CA PHE A 76 -2.96 -13.06 -11.88
C PHE A 76 -1.94 -11.99 -12.28
N HIS A 77 -1.37 -12.14 -13.46
CA HIS A 77 -0.61 -11.09 -14.13
C HIS A 77 -1.51 -10.46 -15.19
N GLY A 78 -1.99 -9.26 -14.92
CA GLY A 78 -2.99 -8.59 -15.75
C GLY A 78 -2.42 -7.62 -16.78
N ILE A 79 -3.20 -6.60 -17.12
CA ILE A 79 -2.89 -5.56 -18.10
C ILE A 79 -2.46 -4.28 -17.39
N HIS A 80 -1.69 -3.44 -18.05
CA HIS A 80 -1.15 -2.17 -17.53
C HIS A 80 -2.27 -1.29 -16.96
N GLY A 81 -2.14 -0.93 -15.68
CA GLY A 81 -3.07 -0.10 -14.93
C GLY A 81 -4.42 -0.74 -14.60
N ARG A 82 -4.61 -2.05 -14.85
CA ARG A 82 -5.89 -2.73 -14.63
C ARG A 82 -5.93 -3.63 -13.40
N ALA A 83 -4.82 -3.78 -12.69
CA ALA A 83 -4.76 -4.59 -11.48
C ALA A 83 -5.84 -4.22 -10.43
N PRO A 84 -6.15 -2.94 -10.15
CA PRO A 84 -7.20 -2.60 -9.17
C PRO A 84 -8.57 -3.12 -9.57
N ALA A 85 -8.91 -3.09 -10.87
CA ALA A 85 -10.19 -3.60 -11.36
C ALA A 85 -10.28 -5.13 -11.25
N ILE A 86 -9.18 -5.84 -11.57
CA ILE A 86 -9.11 -7.31 -11.45
C ILE A 86 -9.15 -7.71 -9.97
N ALA A 87 -8.36 -7.07 -9.12
CA ALA A 87 -8.33 -7.32 -7.67
C ALA A 87 -9.71 -7.10 -7.02
N THR A 88 -10.40 -6.00 -7.39
CA THR A 88 -11.79 -5.75 -6.99
C THR A 88 -12.71 -6.90 -7.38
N GLY A 89 -12.64 -7.36 -8.64
CA GLY A 89 -13.45 -8.49 -9.11
C GLY A 89 -13.16 -9.79 -8.35
N VAL A 90 -11.89 -10.07 -8.06
CA VAL A 90 -11.48 -11.24 -7.26
C VAL A 90 -12.06 -11.17 -5.85
N LYS A 91 -11.96 -10.01 -5.18
CA LYS A 91 -12.48 -9.81 -3.82
C LYS A 91 -14.00 -9.92 -3.77
N VAL A 92 -14.72 -9.26 -4.67
CA VAL A 92 -16.18 -9.32 -4.74
C VAL A 92 -16.69 -10.73 -5.06
N ALA A 93 -15.98 -11.47 -5.93
CA ALA A 93 -16.34 -12.85 -6.26
C ALA A 93 -16.12 -13.81 -5.09
N ASN A 94 -15.11 -13.56 -4.25
CA ASN A 94 -14.84 -14.33 -3.04
C ASN A 94 -14.30 -13.44 -1.91
N PRO A 95 -15.18 -12.86 -1.09
CA PRO A 95 -14.80 -11.94 0.00
C PRO A 95 -13.87 -12.56 1.05
N LYS A 96 -13.76 -13.89 1.09
CA LYS A 96 -12.89 -14.59 2.05
C LYS A 96 -11.41 -14.58 1.67
N LEU A 97 -11.04 -14.13 0.47
CA LEU A 97 -9.66 -14.07 0.03
C LEU A 97 -8.91 -12.88 0.63
N SER A 98 -7.64 -13.08 0.95
CA SER A 98 -6.68 -12.02 1.19
C SER A 98 -6.09 -11.61 -0.16
N VAL A 99 -6.57 -10.51 -0.72
CA VAL A 99 -6.20 -10.07 -2.07
C VAL A 99 -5.11 -9.01 -1.97
N TRP A 100 -3.97 -9.29 -2.62
CA TRP A 100 -2.81 -8.42 -2.68
C TRP A 100 -2.62 -7.93 -4.11
N GLN A 101 -2.66 -6.63 -4.30
CA GLN A 101 -2.38 -6.01 -5.58
C GLN A 101 -0.96 -5.47 -5.59
N VAL A 102 -0.14 -5.88 -6.56
CA VAL A 102 1.22 -5.37 -6.75
C VAL A 102 1.27 -4.49 -7.98
N THR A 103 1.81 -3.28 -7.82
CA THR A 103 1.86 -2.28 -8.88
C THR A 103 3.10 -1.40 -8.74
N GLY A 104 3.59 -0.84 -9.84
CA GLY A 104 4.57 0.25 -9.82
C GLY A 104 3.87 1.61 -9.84
N ASP A 105 4.60 2.66 -9.53
CA ASP A 105 4.13 4.05 -9.57
C ASP A 105 3.57 4.44 -10.95
N GLY A 106 4.26 4.09 -12.03
CA GLY A 106 3.80 4.32 -13.39
C GLY A 106 2.56 3.50 -13.76
N ASP A 107 2.47 2.27 -13.29
CA ASP A 107 1.32 1.39 -13.54
C ASP A 107 0.08 1.88 -12.80
N ALA A 108 0.22 2.26 -11.53
CA ALA A 108 -0.88 2.68 -10.68
C ALA A 108 -1.38 4.10 -11.00
N LEU A 109 -0.46 5.05 -11.23
CA LEU A 109 -0.77 6.49 -11.18
C LEU A 109 -0.84 7.17 -12.56
N ALA A 110 -0.35 6.49 -13.63
CA ALA A 110 -0.58 6.94 -15.00
C ALA A 110 -1.88 6.32 -15.53
N ILE A 111 -1.78 5.32 -16.40
CA ILE A 111 -2.97 4.68 -17.01
C ILE A 111 -3.90 4.03 -15.97
N GLY A 112 -3.38 3.62 -14.82
CA GLY A 112 -4.14 3.03 -13.72
C GLY A 112 -4.81 4.03 -12.79
N GLY A 113 -4.53 5.34 -12.90
CA GLY A 113 -4.94 6.35 -11.93
C GLY A 113 -6.44 6.35 -11.62
N ASN A 114 -7.27 6.22 -12.63
CA ASN A 114 -8.73 6.12 -12.44
C ASN A 114 -9.13 4.88 -11.63
N HIS A 115 -8.56 3.71 -11.94
CA HIS A 115 -8.88 2.48 -11.21
C HIS A 115 -8.34 2.49 -9.78
N PHE A 116 -7.13 3.06 -9.58
CA PHE A 116 -6.53 3.23 -8.27
C PHE A 116 -7.41 4.11 -7.37
N ILE A 117 -7.78 5.31 -7.84
CA ILE A 117 -8.64 6.24 -7.10
C ILE A 117 -9.99 5.58 -6.75
N HIS A 118 -10.60 4.86 -7.70
CA HIS A 118 -11.90 4.22 -7.47
C HIS A 118 -11.82 3.00 -6.54
N ALA A 119 -10.75 2.22 -6.54
CA ALA A 119 -10.55 1.16 -5.56
C ALA A 119 -10.45 1.74 -4.14
N VAL A 120 -9.58 2.75 -3.96
CA VAL A 120 -9.41 3.45 -2.67
C VAL A 120 -10.72 4.09 -2.20
N ARG A 121 -11.42 4.85 -3.07
CA ARG A 121 -12.68 5.53 -2.74
C ARG A 121 -13.79 4.57 -2.32
N ARG A 122 -13.84 3.38 -2.92
CA ARG A 122 -14.82 2.35 -2.59
C ARG A 122 -14.49 1.59 -1.32
N ASN A 123 -13.29 1.72 -0.84
CA ASN A 123 -12.79 0.96 0.30
C ASN A 123 -12.95 -0.56 0.13
N ILE A 124 -12.59 -1.09 -1.06
CA ILE A 124 -12.56 -2.54 -1.30
C ILE A 124 -11.50 -3.15 -0.39
N ASP A 125 -11.80 -4.27 0.28
CA ASP A 125 -10.83 -4.95 1.15
C ASP A 125 -9.74 -5.65 0.32
N ILE A 126 -8.75 -4.86 -0.11
CA ILE A 126 -7.55 -5.29 -0.83
C ILE A 126 -6.30 -4.58 -0.31
N ASN A 127 -5.17 -5.25 -0.37
CA ASN A 127 -3.86 -4.71 0.01
C ASN A 127 -3.09 -4.26 -1.24
N ILE A 128 -2.92 -2.97 -1.44
CA ILE A 128 -2.19 -2.40 -2.58
C ILE A 128 -0.73 -2.16 -2.17
N LEU A 129 0.19 -2.91 -2.76
CA LEU A 129 1.62 -2.74 -2.61
C LEU A 129 2.15 -1.92 -3.78
N LEU A 130 2.46 -0.65 -3.52
CA LEU A 130 2.90 0.33 -4.50
C LEU A 130 4.43 0.48 -4.46
N PHE A 131 5.12 0.01 -5.49
CA PHE A 131 6.56 0.16 -5.66
C PHE A 131 6.86 1.50 -6.32
N ASN A 132 7.38 2.43 -5.56
CA ASN A 132 7.67 3.79 -6.03
C ASN A 132 9.17 3.98 -6.27
N ASN A 133 9.60 3.86 -7.50
CA ASN A 133 11.00 4.07 -7.92
C ASN A 133 11.20 5.30 -8.80
N GLU A 134 10.17 6.09 -8.99
CA GLU A 134 10.18 7.34 -9.75
C GLU A 134 10.67 7.17 -11.20
N ILE A 135 10.44 5.97 -11.82
CA ILE A 135 10.86 5.69 -13.20
C ILE A 135 10.11 4.49 -13.80
N TYR A 136 9.85 4.49 -15.10
CA TYR A 136 9.47 3.28 -15.84
C TYR A 136 10.71 2.43 -16.12
N GLY A 137 11.02 1.47 -15.24
CA GLY A 137 12.20 0.62 -15.39
C GLY A 137 12.07 -0.43 -16.50
N LEU A 138 10.92 -1.10 -16.61
CA LEU A 138 10.69 -2.18 -17.59
C LEU A 138 10.88 -1.72 -19.02
N THR A 139 10.43 -0.52 -19.34
CA THR A 139 10.49 0.09 -20.68
C THR A 139 11.76 0.91 -20.91
N LYS A 140 12.76 0.78 -20.02
CA LYS A 140 14.13 1.32 -20.12
C LYS A 140 14.27 2.81 -19.82
N GLY A 141 13.50 3.36 -18.87
CA GLY A 141 13.85 4.59 -18.19
C GLY A 141 13.11 5.85 -18.65
N GLN A 142 11.84 5.74 -19.00
CA GLN A 142 10.97 6.91 -19.15
C GLN A 142 10.61 7.48 -17.77
N TYR A 143 10.35 8.78 -17.65
CA TYR A 143 9.84 9.34 -16.40
C TYR A 143 8.45 8.81 -16.09
N SER A 144 8.18 8.62 -14.81
CA SER A 144 6.89 8.16 -14.27
C SER A 144 6.13 9.34 -13.64
N PRO A 145 4.85 9.19 -13.27
CA PRO A 145 4.09 10.26 -12.63
C PRO A 145 4.67 10.76 -11.31
N THR A 146 5.55 10.00 -10.65
CA THR A 146 6.22 10.39 -9.40
C THR A 146 7.64 10.92 -9.61
N SER A 147 8.15 10.93 -10.86
CA SER A 147 9.48 11.46 -11.18
C SER A 147 9.59 12.93 -10.81
N LYS A 148 10.71 13.30 -10.21
CA LYS A 148 10.97 14.68 -9.76
C LYS A 148 10.93 15.67 -10.95
N LEU A 149 10.40 16.86 -10.71
CA LEU A 149 10.42 17.95 -11.68
C LEU A 149 11.86 18.20 -12.19
N GLY A 150 12.03 18.37 -13.49
CA GLY A 150 13.34 18.55 -14.12
C GLY A 150 14.12 17.25 -14.34
N LYS A 151 13.56 16.06 -14.04
CA LYS A 151 14.22 14.77 -14.26
C LYS A 151 14.54 14.58 -15.74
N VAL A 152 15.83 14.46 -16.05
CA VAL A 152 16.31 14.16 -17.40
C VAL A 152 16.29 12.66 -17.65
N THR A 153 15.71 12.25 -18.78
CA THR A 153 15.71 10.87 -19.27
C THR A 153 16.01 10.85 -20.77
N LYS A 154 16.23 9.65 -21.35
CA LYS A 154 16.46 9.54 -22.80
C LYS A 154 15.29 10.06 -23.64
N THR A 155 14.07 9.95 -23.14
CA THR A 155 12.84 10.42 -23.81
C THR A 155 12.43 11.83 -23.40
N SER A 156 13.07 12.39 -22.39
CA SER A 156 12.85 13.76 -21.90
C SER A 156 14.21 14.44 -21.67
N PRO A 157 14.94 14.75 -22.76
CA PRO A 157 16.34 15.23 -22.68
C PRO A 157 16.48 16.62 -22.07
N PHE A 158 15.40 17.41 -22.03
CA PHE A 158 15.36 18.75 -21.41
C PHE A 158 14.75 18.74 -20.00
N GLY A 159 14.50 17.55 -19.45
CA GLY A 159 13.86 17.35 -18.15
C GLY A 159 12.33 17.35 -18.20
N THR A 160 11.72 16.81 -17.13
CA THR A 160 10.26 16.80 -16.96
C THR A 160 9.78 18.20 -16.54
N ILE A 161 8.59 18.58 -17.01
CA ILE A 161 7.94 19.86 -16.67
C ILE A 161 6.68 19.67 -15.82
N GLU A 162 6.36 18.44 -15.47
CA GLU A 162 5.19 18.06 -14.69
C GLU A 162 5.53 17.97 -13.20
N HIS A 163 4.60 18.39 -12.35
CA HIS A 163 4.72 18.18 -10.93
C HIS A 163 4.46 16.70 -10.58
N PRO A 164 5.32 16.08 -9.77
CA PRO A 164 5.14 14.68 -9.41
C PRO A 164 3.91 14.47 -8.52
N PHE A 165 3.21 13.37 -8.73
CA PHE A 165 2.23 12.89 -7.77
C PHE A 165 2.89 12.48 -6.46
N ASN A 166 2.17 12.73 -5.36
CA ASN A 166 2.43 12.14 -4.07
C ASN A 166 1.36 11.05 -3.82
N PRO A 167 1.71 9.76 -3.80
CA PRO A 167 0.73 8.70 -3.62
C PRO A 167 -0.12 8.85 -2.36
N GLY A 168 0.49 9.31 -1.25
CA GLY A 168 -0.24 9.54 0.00
C GLY A 168 -1.30 10.62 -0.11
N GLU A 169 -1.04 11.72 -0.84
CA GLU A 169 -2.05 12.76 -1.10
C GLU A 169 -3.23 12.22 -1.90
N LEU A 170 -2.94 11.40 -2.93
CA LEU A 170 -3.99 10.78 -3.74
C LEU A 170 -4.85 9.82 -2.92
N VAL A 171 -4.23 9.01 -2.07
CA VAL A 171 -4.94 8.08 -1.18
C VAL A 171 -5.84 8.85 -0.22
N LEU A 172 -5.31 9.86 0.47
CA LEU A 172 -6.09 10.67 1.42
C LEU A 172 -7.17 11.51 0.71
N GLY A 173 -6.85 12.06 -0.47
CA GLY A 173 -7.80 12.79 -1.32
C GLY A 173 -8.94 11.91 -1.85
N ALA A 174 -8.68 10.61 -2.07
CA ALA A 174 -9.68 9.62 -2.42
C ALA A 174 -10.42 9.02 -1.19
N ARG A 175 -10.24 9.58 0.00
CA ARG A 175 -10.81 9.13 1.28
C ARG A 175 -10.28 7.76 1.74
N GLY A 176 -9.01 7.44 1.40
CA GLY A 176 -8.38 6.21 1.82
C GLY A 176 -8.34 6.06 3.35
N THR A 177 -8.64 4.85 3.80
CA THR A 177 -8.75 4.49 5.22
C THR A 177 -7.42 4.05 5.79
N PHE A 178 -6.53 3.49 4.96
CA PHE A 178 -5.18 3.08 5.36
C PHE A 178 -4.12 3.60 4.36
N PHE A 179 -3.06 4.15 4.92
CA PHE A 179 -1.85 4.48 4.17
C PHE A 179 -0.60 4.30 5.03
N ALA A 180 0.35 3.55 4.50
CA ALA A 180 1.69 3.41 5.07
C ALA A 180 2.75 3.74 4.01
N ARG A 181 3.89 4.29 4.46
CA ARG A 181 5.07 4.49 3.62
C ARG A 181 6.27 3.82 4.25
N THR A 182 7.04 3.14 3.44
CA THR A 182 8.28 2.51 3.86
C THR A 182 9.34 2.63 2.75
N ILE A 183 10.51 2.05 2.98
CA ILE A 183 11.61 2.06 2.02
C ILE A 183 12.23 0.66 1.92
N ASP A 184 12.69 0.28 0.75
CA ASP A 184 13.18 -1.07 0.43
C ASP A 184 14.35 -1.56 1.30
N VAL A 185 15.14 -0.66 1.88
CA VAL A 185 16.24 -1.00 2.79
C VAL A 185 15.78 -1.24 4.25
N GLU A 186 14.54 -0.91 4.60
CA GLU A 186 13.96 -1.10 5.94
C GLU A 186 13.01 -2.31 5.95
N LEU A 187 13.59 -3.53 5.83
CA LEU A 187 12.81 -4.76 5.70
C LEU A 187 11.84 -5.01 6.85
N ASN A 188 12.26 -4.74 8.09
CA ASN A 188 11.43 -4.97 9.27
C ASN A 188 10.26 -3.98 9.31
N LEU A 189 10.49 -2.70 9.04
CA LEU A 189 9.44 -1.70 8.96
C LEU A 189 8.45 -2.02 7.84
N THR A 190 8.95 -2.46 6.67
CA THR A 190 8.11 -2.90 5.56
C THR A 190 7.25 -4.09 5.98
N GLN A 191 7.83 -5.08 6.67
CA GLN A 191 7.08 -6.23 7.20
C GLN A 191 6.00 -5.79 8.19
N GLU A 192 6.31 -4.91 9.14
CA GLU A 192 5.34 -4.34 10.10
C GLU A 192 4.18 -3.65 9.37
N CYS A 193 4.47 -2.79 8.38
CA CYS A 193 3.45 -2.10 7.58
C CYS A 193 2.56 -3.08 6.79
N LEU A 194 3.13 -4.15 6.23
CA LEU A 194 2.39 -5.17 5.49
C LEU A 194 1.44 -5.97 6.41
N VAL A 195 1.90 -6.31 7.62
CA VAL A 195 1.06 -6.99 8.62
C VAL A 195 -0.07 -6.07 9.09
N ALA A 196 0.20 -4.79 9.30
CA ALA A 196 -0.81 -3.81 9.66
C ALA A 196 -1.85 -3.65 8.53
N ALA A 197 -1.37 -3.52 7.27
CA ALA A 197 -2.22 -3.44 6.08
C ALA A 197 -3.18 -4.63 5.96
N ALA A 198 -2.66 -5.86 6.17
CA ALA A 198 -3.48 -7.07 6.10
C ALA A 198 -4.52 -7.21 7.22
N LYS A 199 -4.35 -6.51 8.33
CA LYS A 199 -5.29 -6.48 9.47
C LYS A 199 -6.34 -5.39 9.36
N HIS A 200 -6.10 -4.43 8.49
CA HIS A 200 -7.05 -3.36 8.21
C HIS A 200 -8.20 -3.89 7.35
N ASP A 201 -9.43 -3.60 7.73
CA ASP A 201 -10.61 -3.92 6.94
C ASP A 201 -10.85 -2.79 5.92
N GLY A 202 -10.53 -3.03 4.66
CA GLY A 202 -10.66 -2.08 3.57
C GLY A 202 -9.43 -1.95 2.68
N THR A 203 -9.37 -0.90 1.86
CA THR A 203 -8.25 -0.70 0.95
C THR A 203 -7.04 -0.17 1.70
N SER A 204 -6.05 -1.03 1.86
CA SER A 204 -4.73 -0.66 2.38
C SER A 204 -3.78 -0.29 1.25
N VAL A 205 -3.10 0.85 1.37
CA VAL A 205 -2.03 1.22 0.44
C VAL A 205 -0.72 1.31 1.20
N VAL A 206 0.24 0.46 0.82
CA VAL A 206 1.61 0.49 1.32
C VAL A 206 2.53 0.96 0.19
N GLU A 207 2.98 2.19 0.27
CA GLU A 207 3.99 2.75 -0.63
C GLU A 207 5.37 2.30 -0.15
N VAL A 208 6.14 1.64 -1.02
CA VAL A 208 7.52 1.29 -0.77
C VAL A 208 8.41 2.12 -1.69
N LEU A 209 9.16 3.05 -1.11
CA LEU A 209 10.19 3.81 -1.82
C LEU A 209 11.31 2.85 -2.22
N GLN A 210 11.49 2.65 -3.53
CA GLN A 210 12.29 1.55 -4.07
C GLN A 210 13.40 2.09 -4.98
N ASN A 211 14.61 1.53 -4.85
CA ASN A 211 15.74 1.89 -5.70
C ASN A 211 15.76 1.08 -7.00
N CYS A 212 15.74 1.78 -8.15
CA CYS A 212 15.98 1.19 -9.45
C CYS A 212 17.45 1.37 -9.85
N VAL A 213 18.28 0.37 -9.59
CA VAL A 213 19.75 0.43 -9.79
C VAL A 213 20.20 0.69 -11.23
N ILE A 214 19.34 0.52 -12.24
CA ILE A 214 19.71 0.66 -13.65
C ILE A 214 19.29 2.03 -14.22
N PHE A 215 18.08 2.47 -13.93
CA PHE A 215 17.49 3.65 -14.60
C PHE A 215 17.28 4.84 -13.67
N ASN A 216 17.31 4.63 -12.36
CA ASN A 216 17.12 5.68 -11.36
C ASN A 216 17.86 5.34 -10.05
N ASP A 217 19.14 4.98 -10.18
CA ASP A 217 19.95 4.61 -9.02
C ASP A 217 20.06 5.76 -8.04
N LYS A 218 19.94 5.42 -6.76
CA LYS A 218 20.04 6.37 -5.63
C LYS A 218 19.00 7.48 -5.64
N THR A 219 17.82 7.26 -6.24
CA THR A 219 16.76 8.28 -6.31
C THR A 219 16.33 8.78 -4.92
N HIS A 220 16.47 7.96 -3.90
CA HIS A 220 16.14 8.26 -2.51
C HIS A 220 17.39 8.50 -1.63
N ALA A 221 18.58 8.72 -2.22
CA ALA A 221 19.84 8.84 -1.47
C ALA A 221 19.85 10.02 -0.50
N ASP A 222 19.13 11.10 -0.82
CA ASP A 222 19.06 12.31 0.02
C ASP A 222 18.63 12.02 1.46
N PHE A 223 17.82 10.97 1.67
CA PHE A 223 17.34 10.56 2.99
C PHE A 223 17.54 9.06 3.30
N ALA A 224 18.06 8.27 2.35
CA ALA A 224 18.16 6.82 2.52
C ALA A 224 19.51 6.21 2.13
N LEU A 225 20.54 7.03 1.84
CA LEU A 225 21.83 6.57 1.34
C LEU A 225 22.48 5.51 2.24
N ASN A 226 22.46 5.75 3.54
CA ASN A 226 22.98 4.85 4.57
C ASN A 226 22.18 5.02 5.88
N LYS A 227 22.55 4.25 6.93
CA LYS A 227 21.83 4.27 8.20
C LYS A 227 21.84 5.67 8.86
N GLU A 228 22.99 6.33 8.86
CA GLU A 228 23.14 7.65 9.50
C GLU A 228 22.29 8.72 8.82
N VAL A 229 22.26 8.71 7.49
CA VAL A 229 21.43 9.63 6.68
C VAL A 229 19.94 9.36 6.94
N ARG A 230 19.53 8.07 7.03
CA ARG A 230 18.14 7.72 7.33
C ARG A 230 17.72 8.19 8.71
N GLU A 231 18.49 7.85 9.74
CA GLU A 231 18.17 8.25 11.12
C GLU A 231 18.02 9.77 11.26
N GLU A 232 18.75 10.54 10.45
CA GLU A 232 18.70 12.00 10.48
C GLU A 232 17.55 12.59 9.67
N ASN A 233 17.19 11.96 8.54
CA ASN A 233 16.30 12.55 7.54
C ASN A 233 14.98 11.79 7.36
N THR A 234 14.70 10.80 8.21
CA THR A 234 13.39 10.11 8.23
C THR A 234 12.81 10.07 9.63
N ILE A 235 11.50 9.89 9.70
CA ILE A 235 10.78 9.61 10.94
C ILE A 235 10.04 8.29 10.80
N THR A 236 10.21 7.37 11.76
CA THR A 236 9.36 6.18 11.85
C THR A 236 8.16 6.48 12.73
N LEU A 237 6.99 6.53 12.11
CA LEU A 237 5.72 6.79 12.80
C LEU A 237 5.18 5.50 13.43
N ARG A 238 4.81 5.58 14.70
CA ARG A 238 4.10 4.52 15.44
C ARG A 238 2.91 5.14 16.18
N HIS A 239 1.76 4.51 16.06
CA HIS A 239 0.56 4.98 16.75
C HIS A 239 0.79 5.09 18.27
N GLY A 240 0.39 6.20 18.87
CA GLY A 240 0.54 6.49 20.30
C GLY A 240 1.94 6.95 20.73
N GLU A 241 2.93 6.96 19.85
CA GLU A 241 4.28 7.41 20.15
C GLU A 241 4.51 8.88 19.76
N ARG A 242 5.39 9.57 20.49
CA ARG A 242 5.84 10.93 20.16
C ARG A 242 6.71 10.89 18.90
N ILE A 243 6.51 11.83 18.01
CA ILE A 243 7.22 11.93 16.73
C ILE A 243 8.61 12.53 16.97
N ILE A 244 9.53 11.69 17.49
CA ILE A 244 10.91 12.06 17.80
C ILE A 244 11.85 11.35 16.81
N PHE A 245 12.83 12.07 16.26
CA PHE A 245 13.77 11.57 15.27
C PHE A 245 15.16 12.21 15.40
N GLY A 246 16.04 11.92 14.44
CA GLY A 246 17.43 12.30 14.44
C GLY A 246 18.32 11.25 15.11
N ARG A 247 19.60 11.23 14.74
CA ARG A 247 20.60 10.26 15.28
C ARG A 247 20.67 10.25 16.79
N ASN A 248 20.53 11.41 17.40
CA ASN A 248 20.58 11.60 18.86
C ASN A 248 19.19 11.62 19.50
N ARG A 249 18.12 11.43 18.71
CA ARG A 249 16.73 11.59 19.15
C ARG A 249 16.46 12.97 19.77
N ASP A 250 17.12 13.99 19.23
CA ASP A 250 17.11 15.38 19.70
C ASP A 250 16.14 16.28 18.94
N LYS A 251 15.42 15.72 17.94
CA LYS A 251 14.46 16.45 17.13
C LYS A 251 13.06 15.86 17.26
N GLY A 252 12.07 16.72 17.14
CA GLY A 252 10.68 16.31 17.16
C GLY A 252 9.81 17.16 16.25
N LEU A 253 8.57 16.73 16.05
CA LEU A 253 7.55 17.52 15.37
C LEU A 253 6.60 18.14 16.39
N VAL A 254 6.31 19.42 16.19
CA VAL A 254 5.22 20.13 16.87
C VAL A 254 4.22 20.64 15.84
N GLN A 255 2.96 20.74 16.23
CA GLN A 255 1.93 21.35 15.39
C GLN A 255 1.63 22.77 15.87
N ILE A 256 1.78 23.76 15.01
CA ILE A 256 1.42 25.15 15.27
C ILE A 256 0.38 25.58 14.23
N GLY A 257 -0.87 25.67 14.66
CA GLY A 257 -1.99 25.89 13.75
C GLY A 257 -2.09 24.76 12.73
N MET A 258 -2.05 25.10 11.43
CA MET A 258 -2.12 24.16 10.30
C MET A 258 -0.73 23.80 9.73
N LYS A 259 0.32 23.87 10.54
CA LYS A 259 1.69 23.55 10.09
C LYS A 259 2.37 22.62 11.08
N LEU A 260 3.15 21.68 10.53
CA LEU A 260 4.13 20.92 11.30
C LEU A 260 5.46 21.67 11.27
N MET A 261 6.14 21.69 12.39
CA MET A 261 7.47 22.30 12.51
C MET A 261 8.44 21.31 13.17
N VAL A 262 9.64 21.25 12.63
CA VAL A 262 10.75 20.52 13.25
C VAL A 262 11.34 21.42 14.34
N VAL A 263 11.44 20.89 15.54
CA VAL A 263 12.04 21.55 16.70
C VAL A 263 13.16 20.71 17.30
N ARG A 264 14.09 21.35 18.03
CA ARG A 264 15.06 20.64 18.84
C ARG A 264 14.59 20.56 20.28
N ILE A 265 14.61 19.34 20.81
CA ILE A 265 14.27 19.06 22.21
C ILE A 265 15.39 19.58 23.10
N GLY A 266 15.04 20.35 24.13
CA GLY A 266 16.00 21.00 25.03
C GLY A 266 16.42 22.40 24.59
N GLU A 267 16.06 22.88 23.39
CA GLU A 267 16.30 24.25 22.94
C GLU A 267 15.03 25.10 23.03
N GLY A 268 15.17 26.40 23.37
CA GLY A 268 14.06 27.35 23.38
C GLY A 268 12.92 27.00 24.37
N GLY A 269 13.19 26.14 25.33
CA GLY A 269 12.19 25.68 26.31
C GLY A 269 11.34 24.50 25.84
N VAL A 270 11.61 23.95 24.65
CA VAL A 270 10.91 22.78 24.11
C VAL A 270 11.30 21.52 24.87
N THR A 271 10.32 20.78 25.34
CA THR A 271 10.49 19.49 26.03
C THR A 271 9.91 18.34 25.19
N GLU A 272 10.15 17.09 25.57
CA GLU A 272 9.50 15.96 24.88
C GLU A 272 7.97 16.02 25.00
N GLU A 273 7.43 16.63 26.04
CA GLU A 273 5.98 16.75 26.26
C GLU A 273 5.29 17.60 25.19
N ASP A 274 6.02 18.55 24.60
CA ASP A 274 5.52 19.42 23.54
C ASP A 274 5.46 18.71 22.17
N ILE A 275 6.12 17.55 22.03
CA ILE A 275 6.20 16.83 20.77
C ILE A 275 4.89 16.12 20.46
N LEU A 276 4.43 16.29 19.22
CA LEU A 276 3.22 15.69 18.69
C LEU A 276 3.23 14.16 18.85
N ILE A 277 2.15 13.61 19.40
CA ILE A 277 1.92 12.16 19.45
C ILE A 277 1.22 11.75 18.15
N HIS A 278 1.76 10.76 17.47
CA HIS A 278 1.14 10.23 16.26
C HIS A 278 -0.13 9.46 16.57
N ASN A 279 -1.24 9.89 15.97
CA ASN A 279 -2.51 9.18 16.04
C ASN A 279 -2.91 8.67 14.63
N ALA A 280 -2.55 7.43 14.29
CA ALA A 280 -2.91 6.82 13.02
C ALA A 280 -4.43 6.64 12.85
N HIS A 281 -5.17 6.57 13.97
CA HIS A 281 -6.62 6.32 13.99
C HIS A 281 -7.45 7.62 14.06
N GLU A 282 -6.84 8.79 13.85
CA GLU A 282 -7.58 10.06 13.80
C GLU A 282 -8.49 10.12 12.57
N PRO A 283 -9.82 10.21 12.72
CA PRO A 283 -10.73 10.27 11.60
C PRO A 283 -10.48 11.46 10.68
N ASN A 284 -10.15 12.63 11.25
CA ASN A 284 -9.82 13.82 10.47
C ASN A 284 -8.43 13.65 9.81
N PRO A 285 -8.34 13.67 8.48
CA PRO A 285 -7.07 13.42 7.78
C PRO A 285 -6.09 14.60 7.81
N GLY A 286 -6.39 15.71 8.49
CA GLY A 286 -5.59 16.94 8.43
C GLY A 286 -4.13 16.74 8.78
N VAL A 287 -3.84 16.10 9.91
CA VAL A 287 -2.46 15.79 10.34
C VAL A 287 -1.83 14.75 9.41
N HIS A 288 -2.57 13.73 9.00
CA HIS A 288 -2.07 12.73 8.06
C HIS A 288 -1.69 13.37 6.72
N MET A 289 -2.49 14.33 6.23
CA MET A 289 -2.18 15.07 5.00
C MET A 289 -0.89 15.90 5.18
N MET A 290 -0.67 16.52 6.33
CA MET A 290 0.58 17.21 6.60
C MET A 290 1.76 16.24 6.63
N LEU A 291 1.62 15.07 7.25
CA LEU A 291 2.68 14.04 7.33
C LEU A 291 3.06 13.47 5.97
N VAL A 292 2.09 13.13 5.10
CA VAL A 292 2.39 12.62 3.74
C VAL A 292 3.07 13.66 2.87
N ASN A 293 2.88 14.95 3.16
CA ASN A 293 3.47 16.08 2.45
C ASN A 293 4.86 16.48 2.93
N MET A 294 5.35 15.87 4.01
CA MET A 294 6.71 16.13 4.47
C MET A 294 7.73 15.61 3.45
N ARG A 295 8.57 16.52 2.95
CA ARG A 295 9.57 16.22 1.92
C ARG A 295 10.92 16.81 2.29
N TYR A 296 11.96 16.01 2.12
CA TYR A 296 13.34 16.50 2.18
C TYR A 296 13.59 17.55 1.09
N PRO A 297 14.38 18.63 1.30
CA PRO A 297 15.16 18.90 2.52
C PRO A 297 14.41 19.65 3.62
N ASN A 298 13.22 20.16 3.39
CA ASN A 298 12.52 21.02 4.35
C ASN A 298 12.00 20.25 5.58
N TYR A 299 11.68 18.97 5.39
CA TYR A 299 11.20 18.07 6.42
C TYR A 299 11.86 16.70 6.29
N PRO A 300 11.95 15.92 7.37
CA PRO A 300 12.23 14.51 7.27
C PRO A 300 11.09 13.76 6.55
N VAL A 301 11.41 12.62 5.93
CA VAL A 301 10.41 11.79 5.26
C VAL A 301 9.70 10.92 6.31
N ALA A 302 8.37 10.99 6.35
CA ALA A 302 7.55 10.18 7.25
C ALA A 302 7.42 8.74 6.70
N LEU A 303 7.84 7.76 7.51
CA LEU A 303 7.75 6.31 7.25
C LEU A 303 6.89 5.64 8.34
N GLY A 304 6.37 4.46 8.07
CA GLY A 304 5.49 3.72 8.97
C GLY A 304 4.03 3.85 8.58
N VAL A 305 3.13 3.43 9.47
CA VAL A 305 1.68 3.57 9.29
C VAL A 305 1.28 5.00 9.61
N ILE A 306 0.90 5.75 8.56
CA ILE A 306 0.51 7.16 8.68
C ILE A 306 -0.97 7.29 9.03
N ARG A 307 -1.81 6.43 8.44
CA ARG A 307 -3.25 6.40 8.66
C ARG A 307 -3.76 4.97 8.71
N ASP A 308 -4.65 4.69 9.65
CA ASP A 308 -5.35 3.41 9.84
C ASP A 308 -6.68 3.70 10.56
N VAL A 309 -7.74 3.97 9.80
CA VAL A 309 -9.05 4.37 10.32
C VAL A 309 -10.11 3.41 9.82
N PRO A 310 -10.91 2.80 10.71
CA PRO A 310 -11.95 1.87 10.29
C PRO A 310 -13.06 2.59 9.49
N ASP A 311 -13.55 1.93 8.45
CA ASP A 311 -14.73 2.36 7.69
C ASP A 311 -15.36 1.12 7.03
N HIS A 312 -16.61 1.22 6.61
CA HIS A 312 -17.30 0.14 5.92
C HIS A 312 -16.65 -0.20 4.57
N THR A 313 -16.52 -1.49 4.29
CA THR A 313 -15.98 -1.95 3.01
C THR A 313 -17.10 -2.04 1.95
N TYR A 314 -16.72 -1.90 0.69
CA TYR A 314 -17.66 -2.04 -0.43
C TYR A 314 -18.15 -3.48 -0.59
N ASP A 315 -17.28 -4.45 -0.38
CA ASP A 315 -17.58 -5.87 -0.50
C ASP A 315 -18.55 -6.34 0.59
N ASP A 316 -18.40 -5.89 1.85
CA ASP A 316 -19.38 -6.15 2.90
C ASP A 316 -20.73 -5.50 2.59
N ASN A 317 -20.73 -4.23 2.18
CA ASN A 317 -21.95 -3.53 1.79
C ASN A 317 -22.70 -4.24 0.63
N ILE A 318 -21.97 -4.86 -0.32
CA ILE A 318 -22.58 -5.69 -1.37
C ILE A 318 -23.25 -6.93 -0.77
N VAL A 319 -22.55 -7.64 0.13
CA VAL A 319 -23.08 -8.84 0.78
C VAL A 319 -24.36 -8.49 1.56
N ASP A 320 -24.31 -7.47 2.40
CA ASP A 320 -25.45 -7.00 3.19
C ASP A 320 -26.64 -6.60 2.31
N GLN A 321 -26.39 -5.86 1.23
CA GLN A 321 -27.44 -5.45 0.28
C GLN A 321 -28.07 -6.68 -0.41
N LEU A 322 -27.25 -7.66 -0.80
CA LEU A 322 -27.75 -8.89 -1.42
C LEU A 322 -28.59 -9.72 -0.44
N GLU A 323 -28.16 -9.83 0.83
CA GLU A 323 -28.91 -10.53 1.87
C GLU A 323 -30.25 -9.83 2.16
N GLU A 324 -30.25 -8.51 2.27
CA GLU A 324 -31.47 -7.72 2.45
C GLU A 324 -32.46 -7.90 1.28
N ILE A 325 -31.96 -7.83 0.04
CA ILE A 325 -32.81 -8.02 -1.15
C ILE A 325 -33.35 -9.45 -1.20
N ARG A 326 -32.52 -10.46 -0.92
CA ARG A 326 -32.97 -11.85 -0.89
C ARG A 326 -34.05 -12.10 0.15
N ALA A 327 -33.91 -11.50 1.34
CA ALA A 327 -34.91 -11.62 2.41
C ALA A 327 -36.26 -11.01 2.05
N LYS A 328 -36.28 -10.00 1.18
CA LYS A 328 -37.50 -9.32 0.72
C LYS A 328 -38.06 -9.87 -0.61
N SER A 329 -37.29 -10.71 -1.29
CA SER A 329 -37.64 -11.23 -2.61
C SER A 329 -38.65 -12.38 -2.52
N ASN A 330 -39.65 -12.35 -3.40
CA ASN A 330 -40.56 -13.47 -3.64
C ASN A 330 -40.02 -14.43 -4.72
N ILE A 331 -38.81 -14.21 -5.22
CA ILE A 331 -38.16 -15.03 -6.26
C ILE A 331 -37.27 -16.05 -5.58
N HIS A 332 -37.69 -17.32 -5.58
CA HIS A 332 -36.97 -18.43 -4.94
C HIS A 332 -36.40 -19.44 -5.93
N CYS A 333 -36.83 -19.41 -7.18
CA CYS A 333 -36.38 -20.29 -8.24
C CYS A 333 -36.35 -19.58 -9.60
N VAL A 334 -35.81 -20.25 -10.62
CA VAL A 334 -35.70 -19.69 -11.98
C VAL A 334 -37.12 -19.44 -12.59
N ASP A 335 -38.10 -20.27 -12.30
CA ASP A 335 -39.47 -20.13 -12.78
C ASP A 335 -40.10 -18.87 -12.18
N ASP A 336 -39.86 -18.57 -10.91
CA ASP A 336 -40.34 -17.32 -10.29
C ASP A 336 -39.73 -16.10 -10.97
N LEU A 337 -38.40 -16.19 -11.29
CA LEU A 337 -37.70 -15.11 -12.01
C LEU A 337 -38.28 -14.91 -13.42
N LEU A 338 -38.53 -15.97 -14.16
CA LEU A 338 -39.11 -15.91 -15.51
C LEU A 338 -40.53 -15.32 -15.50
N ARG A 339 -41.29 -15.47 -14.41
CA ARG A 339 -42.67 -14.97 -14.25
C ARG A 339 -42.75 -13.66 -13.45
N SER A 340 -41.63 -13.10 -13.01
CA SER A 340 -41.63 -11.88 -12.20
C SER A 340 -41.97 -10.59 -12.97
N GLY A 341 -41.86 -10.62 -14.28
CA GLY A 341 -42.25 -9.50 -15.17
C GLY A 341 -43.65 -9.64 -15.78
N GLU A 342 -43.91 -8.82 -16.78
CA GLU A 342 -45.13 -8.97 -17.59
C GLU A 342 -45.05 -10.27 -18.42
N THR A 343 -45.99 -11.16 -18.20
CA THR A 343 -46.06 -12.43 -18.90
C THR A 343 -47.38 -12.54 -19.68
N TRP A 344 -47.36 -13.26 -20.81
CA TRP A 344 -48.56 -13.57 -21.62
C TRP A 344 -48.56 -15.04 -22.01
N GLU A 345 -49.74 -15.58 -22.20
CA GLU A 345 -49.91 -16.94 -22.74
C GLU A 345 -50.00 -16.91 -24.26
N ILE A 346 -49.24 -17.75 -24.93
CA ILE A 346 -49.40 -18.00 -26.35
C ILE A 346 -50.47 -19.10 -26.48
N ARG A 347 -51.62 -18.72 -27.06
CA ARG A 347 -52.74 -19.65 -27.35
C ARG A 347 -52.61 -20.21 -28.75
#